data_ac0253f1bc3c2000f4f0d05098444021
#
_entry.id   ac0253f1bc3c2000f4f0d05098444021
#
_cell.length_a   1.000
_cell.length_b   1.000
_cell.length_c   1.000
_cell.angle_alpha   90.00
_cell.angle_beta   90.00
_cell.angle_gamma   90.00
#
_symmetry.space_group_name_H-M   'P 1'
#
loop_
_entity.id
_entity.type
_entity.pdbx_description
1 polymer ?
#
loop_
_entity_poly.entity_id
_entity_poly.type
_entity_poly.pdbx_seq_one_letter_code
_entity_poly.pdbx_strand_id
1 'polypeptide(L)'
;HTQGWIHCHTPATDASGPVKAVMDELFEYFHHVDKMPAQVRISLACCLNMCGAVHCFDIAILGIHRKPPMIDKRHLDGVCELPLAVASCPVGAVRPHPDKNKSVTVNEAPSACTAVT
;
A
#
# COMPACT_ATOMS: atom_id res chain seq x y z
N HIS A 1 11.94 -5.76 -0.91
CA HIS A 1 12.21 -4.50 -1.57
C HIS A 1 11.09 -4.13 -2.53
N THR A 2 10.60 -2.94 -2.39
CA THR A 2 9.52 -2.40 -3.23
C THR A 2 9.77 -0.91 -3.44
N GLN A 3 9.07 -0.30 -4.40
CA GLN A 3 9.24 1.12 -4.67
C GLN A 3 8.75 2.02 -3.52
N GLY A 4 7.74 1.56 -2.78
CA GLY A 4 7.17 2.33 -1.69
C GLY A 4 6.60 3.67 -2.13
N TRP A 5 6.62 4.66 -1.24
CA TRP A 5 6.09 5.99 -1.53
C TRP A 5 6.93 6.83 -2.49
N ILE A 6 8.11 6.36 -2.87
CA ILE A 6 8.99 7.11 -3.79
C ILE A 6 8.40 7.15 -5.20
N HIS A 7 7.91 6.01 -5.71
CA HIS A 7 7.44 5.89 -7.09
C HIS A 7 6.07 5.21 -7.25
N CYS A 8 5.44 4.79 -6.16
CA CYS A 8 4.20 4.04 -6.21
C CYS A 8 3.07 4.77 -5.49
N HIS A 9 1.86 4.73 -6.05
CA HIS A 9 0.68 5.38 -5.46
C HIS A 9 -0.15 4.47 -4.54
N THR A 10 0.16 3.17 -4.47
CA THR A 10 -0.62 2.18 -3.69
C THR A 10 -0.05 1.77 -2.33
N PRO A 11 1.14 2.18 -1.88
CA PRO A 11 1.70 1.69 -0.63
C PRO A 11 0.86 2.08 0.60
N ALA A 12 0.72 1.12 1.52
CA ALA A 12 0.14 1.34 2.85
C ALA A 12 1.19 1.75 3.89
N THR A 13 2.45 1.39 3.65
CA THR A 13 3.57 1.75 4.51
C THR A 13 4.79 2.15 3.69
N ASP A 14 5.74 2.83 4.31
CA ASP A 14 7.03 3.09 3.71
C ASP A 14 7.83 1.79 3.53
N ALA A 15 8.54 1.67 2.42
CA ALA A 15 9.41 0.53 2.15
C ALA A 15 10.86 0.80 2.58
N SER A 16 11.39 1.98 2.27
CA SER A 16 12.80 2.31 2.46
C SER A 16 13.20 2.39 3.93
N GLY A 17 12.37 2.99 4.79
CA GLY A 17 12.64 3.15 6.21
C GLY A 17 12.83 1.83 6.95
N PRO A 18 11.83 0.95 6.93
CA PRO A 18 11.92 -0.36 7.58
C PRO A 18 13.03 -1.25 7.02
N VAL A 19 13.24 -1.27 5.70
CA VAL A 19 14.34 -2.03 5.09
C VAL A 19 15.69 -1.51 5.55
N LYS A 20 15.88 -0.20 5.57
CA LYS A 20 17.12 0.41 6.04
C LYS A 20 17.37 0.09 7.52
N ALA A 21 16.36 0.18 8.38
CA ALA A 21 16.47 -0.14 9.79
C ALA A 21 16.89 -1.60 10.02
N VAL A 22 16.22 -2.54 9.32
CA VAL A 22 16.57 -3.97 9.40
C VAL A 22 17.99 -4.23 8.91
N MET A 23 18.41 -3.62 7.82
CA MET A 23 19.77 -3.79 7.29
C MET A 23 20.83 -3.20 8.19
N ASP A 24 20.58 -2.07 8.82
CA ASP A 24 21.53 -1.46 9.77
C ASP A 24 21.73 -2.35 11.01
N GLU A 25 20.67 -2.92 11.57
CA GLU A 25 20.75 -3.84 12.69
C GLU A 25 21.44 -5.17 12.35
N LEU A 26 21.25 -5.66 11.13
CA LEU A 26 21.82 -6.92 10.69
C LEU A 26 23.15 -6.76 9.95
N PHE A 27 23.69 -5.55 9.87
CA PHE A 27 24.89 -5.26 9.08
C PHE A 27 26.10 -6.12 9.49
N GLU A 28 26.29 -6.36 10.78
CA GLU A 28 27.39 -7.18 11.29
C GLU A 28 27.29 -8.65 10.86
N TYR A 29 26.09 -9.13 10.52
CA TYR A 29 25.84 -10.52 10.14
C TYR A 29 26.04 -10.79 8.65
N PHE A 30 26.10 -9.77 7.81
CA PHE A 30 26.22 -9.95 6.35
C PHE A 30 27.53 -10.61 5.91
N HIS A 31 28.58 -10.43 6.66
CA HIS A 31 29.91 -10.97 6.33
C HIS A 31 30.42 -12.02 7.33
N HIS A 32 29.69 -12.28 8.37
CA HIS A 32 30.07 -13.21 9.43
C HIS A 32 29.16 -14.43 9.44
N VAL A 33 29.49 -15.39 8.57
CA VAL A 33 28.74 -16.67 8.47
C VAL A 33 28.71 -17.43 9.80
N ASP A 34 29.72 -17.22 10.65
CA ASP A 34 29.85 -17.91 11.94
C ASP A 34 28.85 -17.44 13.01
N LYS A 35 28.25 -16.27 12.82
CA LYS A 35 27.29 -15.70 13.77
C LYS A 35 25.85 -16.11 13.52
N MET A 36 25.54 -16.62 12.33
CA MET A 36 24.21 -17.08 11.98
C MET A 36 24.23 -18.58 11.68
N PRO A 37 23.36 -19.37 12.30
CA PRO A 37 23.33 -20.82 12.10
C PRO A 37 22.85 -21.24 10.71
N ALA A 38 22.12 -20.39 10.02
CA ALA A 38 21.61 -20.62 8.66
C ALA A 38 21.35 -19.30 7.96
N GLN A 39 21.22 -19.36 6.63
CA GLN A 39 20.82 -18.23 5.82
C GLN A 39 19.36 -17.85 6.09
N VAL A 40 19.10 -16.57 6.37
CA VAL A 40 17.77 -16.00 6.56
C VAL A 40 17.49 -14.97 5.47
N ARG A 41 16.32 -15.05 4.86
CA ARG A 41 15.84 -14.12 3.84
C ARG A 41 14.71 -13.27 4.38
N ILE A 42 14.89 -11.97 4.36
CA ILE A 42 13.89 -11.00 4.83
C ILE A 42 13.41 -10.19 3.63
N SER A 43 12.10 -10.06 3.48
CA SER A 43 11.48 -9.28 2.41
C SER A 43 10.42 -8.35 2.95
N LEU A 44 10.22 -7.22 2.28
CA LEU A 44 9.19 -6.26 2.60
C LEU A 44 8.34 -5.97 1.36
N ALA A 45 7.03 -5.98 1.54
CA ALA A 45 6.06 -5.44 0.59
C ALA A 45 5.26 -4.33 1.24
N CYS A 46 5.21 -3.18 0.59
CA CYS A 46 4.54 -1.99 1.12
C CYS A 46 3.01 -2.03 1.01
N CYS A 47 2.44 -2.93 0.27
CA CYS A 47 1.00 -3.19 0.12
C CYS A 47 0.74 -4.66 -0.23
N LEU A 48 -0.54 -5.04 -0.31
CA LEU A 48 -0.96 -6.41 -0.63
C LEU A 48 -0.69 -6.84 -2.09
N ASN A 49 -0.26 -5.94 -2.97
CA ASN A 49 0.22 -6.33 -4.30
C ASN A 49 1.51 -7.16 -4.25
N MET A 50 2.22 -7.12 -3.15
CA MET A 50 3.35 -8.00 -2.84
C MET A 50 4.44 -8.03 -3.90
N CYS A 51 4.82 -6.87 -4.41
CA CYS A 51 5.94 -6.73 -5.31
C CYS A 51 7.21 -7.33 -4.68
N GLY A 52 7.97 -8.11 -5.44
CA GLY A 52 9.15 -8.79 -4.92
C GLY A 52 8.89 -10.17 -4.30
N ALA A 53 7.67 -10.70 -4.46
CA ALA A 53 7.32 -12.08 -4.10
C ALA A 53 7.62 -12.43 -2.62
N VAL A 54 7.14 -11.64 -1.68
CA VAL A 54 7.36 -11.82 -0.22
C VAL A 54 6.98 -13.19 0.31
N HIS A 55 6.11 -13.93 -0.37
CA HIS A 55 5.71 -15.27 0.03
C HIS A 55 6.84 -16.31 -0.05
N CYS A 56 7.89 -16.03 -0.80
CA CYS A 56 9.02 -16.94 -1.01
C CYS A 56 10.17 -16.72 -0.01
N PHE A 57 9.98 -15.89 1.00
CA PHE A 57 11.00 -15.52 1.96
C PHE A 57 10.68 -16.03 3.37
N ASP A 58 11.72 -16.13 4.20
CA ASP A 58 11.59 -16.67 5.57
C ASP A 58 10.84 -15.70 6.48
N ILE A 59 11.13 -14.39 6.34
CA ILE A 59 10.43 -13.34 7.07
C ILE A 59 9.85 -12.35 6.06
N ALA A 60 8.54 -12.12 6.16
CA ALA A 60 7.83 -11.18 5.31
C ALA A 60 7.24 -10.03 6.13
N ILE A 61 7.58 -8.80 5.76
CA ILE A 61 7.02 -7.58 6.34
C ILE A 61 6.02 -7.02 5.34
N LEU A 62 4.76 -6.90 5.73
CA LEU A 62 3.67 -6.50 4.84
C LEU A 62 2.97 -5.24 5.33
N GLY A 63 2.82 -4.27 4.41
CA GLY A 63 1.92 -3.14 4.59
C GLY A 63 0.48 -3.53 4.22
N ILE A 64 -0.48 -3.16 5.05
CA ILE A 64 -1.90 -3.48 4.84
C ILE A 64 -2.74 -2.21 4.98
N HIS A 65 -3.59 -1.94 3.99
CA HIS A 65 -4.60 -0.90 4.09
C HIS A 65 -5.72 -1.36 5.04
N ARG A 66 -5.93 -0.65 6.13
CA ARG A 66 -6.93 -1.00 7.15
C ARG A 66 -8.23 -0.22 7.04
N LYS A 67 -8.23 0.86 6.28
CA LYS A 67 -9.39 1.74 6.12
C LYS A 67 -9.64 1.97 4.63
N PRO A 68 -10.89 2.19 4.22
CA PRO A 68 -11.19 2.60 2.85
C PRO A 68 -10.51 3.94 2.54
N PRO A 69 -10.24 4.22 1.25
CA PRO A 69 -9.62 5.48 0.85
C PRO A 69 -10.48 6.66 1.22
N MET A 70 -9.85 7.71 1.72
CA MET A 70 -10.51 8.96 2.08
C MET A 70 -10.23 10.00 0.98
N ILE A 71 -11.28 10.67 0.51
CA ILE A 71 -11.18 11.65 -0.56
C ILE A 71 -11.21 13.06 0.02
N ASP A 72 -10.20 13.86 -0.30
CA ASP A 72 -10.22 15.29 0.04
C ASP A 72 -11.13 16.05 -0.93
N LYS A 73 -12.31 16.38 -0.43
CA LYS A 73 -13.37 17.06 -1.18
C LYS A 73 -12.99 18.48 -1.64
N ARG A 74 -11.93 19.08 -1.09
CA ARG A 74 -11.54 20.46 -1.40
C ARG A 74 -10.78 20.57 -2.71
N HIS A 75 -10.05 19.53 -3.08
CA HIS A 75 -9.16 19.56 -4.24
C HIS A 75 -9.68 18.79 -5.46
N LEU A 76 -10.72 18.00 -5.29
CA LEU A 76 -11.21 17.12 -6.35
C LEU A 76 -11.80 17.88 -7.54
N ASP A 77 -12.48 18.99 -7.28
CA ASP A 77 -13.18 19.79 -8.31
C ASP A 77 -12.26 20.37 -9.40
N GLY A 78 -10.97 20.52 -9.10
CA GLY A 78 -9.99 21.13 -10.00
C GLY A 78 -9.09 20.17 -10.76
N VAL A 79 -9.06 18.90 -10.39
CA VAL A 79 -8.00 17.97 -10.84
C VAL A 79 -8.54 16.72 -11.52
N CYS A 80 -9.75 16.26 -11.19
CA CYS A 80 -10.24 14.94 -11.60
C CYS A 80 -11.56 15.00 -12.40
N GLU A 81 -11.68 14.11 -13.38
CA GLU A 81 -12.92 13.79 -14.03
C GLU A 81 -13.74 12.81 -13.18
N LEU A 82 -14.75 13.30 -12.51
CA LEU A 82 -15.60 12.53 -11.59
C LEU A 82 -16.26 11.30 -12.18
N PRO A 83 -16.84 11.35 -13.40
CA PRO A 83 -17.54 10.22 -13.98
C PRO A 83 -16.69 8.96 -14.16
N LEU A 84 -15.41 9.10 -14.44
CA LEU A 84 -14.52 7.96 -14.66
C LEU A 84 -14.29 7.13 -13.38
N ALA A 85 -14.02 7.76 -12.25
CA ALA A 85 -13.85 7.07 -10.99
C ALA A 85 -15.12 6.34 -10.53
N VAL A 86 -16.27 6.99 -10.66
CA VAL A 86 -17.57 6.41 -10.32
C VAL A 86 -17.90 5.22 -11.23
N ALA A 87 -17.65 5.36 -12.53
CA ALA A 87 -17.92 4.32 -13.51
C ALA A 87 -16.97 3.13 -13.41
N SER A 88 -15.72 3.37 -13.04
CA SER A 88 -14.68 2.34 -13.01
C SER A 88 -14.71 1.48 -11.75
N CYS A 89 -15.39 1.89 -10.69
CA CYS A 89 -15.42 1.12 -9.44
C CYS A 89 -16.26 -0.17 -9.61
N PRO A 90 -15.65 -1.38 -9.56
CA PRO A 90 -16.36 -2.63 -9.85
C PRO A 90 -17.42 -2.98 -8.80
N VAL A 91 -17.29 -2.47 -7.59
CA VAL A 91 -18.23 -2.73 -6.48
C VAL A 91 -19.18 -1.56 -6.20
N GLY A 92 -19.10 -0.47 -6.98
CA GLY A 92 -19.96 0.71 -6.79
C GLY A 92 -19.75 1.41 -5.45
N ALA A 93 -18.55 1.32 -4.87
CA ALA A 93 -18.22 1.96 -3.61
C ALA A 93 -18.03 3.49 -3.75
N VAL A 94 -17.64 3.94 -4.93
CA VAL A 94 -17.47 5.36 -5.25
C VAL A 94 -18.79 5.90 -5.80
N ARG A 95 -19.35 6.90 -5.10
CA ARG A 95 -20.64 7.51 -5.49
C ARG A 95 -20.53 9.03 -5.56
N PRO A 96 -21.35 9.69 -6.37
CA PRO A 96 -21.42 11.15 -6.38
C PRO A 96 -21.77 11.69 -4.99
N HIS A 97 -21.15 12.81 -4.62
CA HIS A 97 -21.42 13.45 -3.33
C HIS A 97 -22.80 14.14 -3.36
N PRO A 98 -23.69 13.92 -2.38
CA PRO A 98 -25.05 14.48 -2.40
C PRO A 98 -25.08 16.01 -2.36
N ASP A 99 -24.12 16.65 -1.65
CA ASP A 99 -24.13 18.09 -1.40
C ASP A 99 -23.22 18.90 -2.33
N LYS A 100 -22.40 18.22 -3.13
CA LYS A 100 -21.43 18.89 -4.03
C LYS A 100 -21.48 18.29 -5.42
N ASN A 101 -21.81 19.11 -6.42
CA ASN A 101 -22.01 18.66 -7.80
C ASN A 101 -20.78 18.09 -8.51
N LYS A 102 -19.59 18.25 -7.93
CA LYS A 102 -18.31 17.79 -8.52
C LYS A 102 -17.44 17.01 -7.56
N SER A 103 -18.00 16.37 -6.56
CA SER A 103 -17.23 15.55 -5.62
C SER A 103 -17.79 14.14 -5.54
N VAL A 104 -16.99 13.23 -5.01
CA VAL A 104 -17.40 11.84 -4.79
C VAL A 104 -17.27 11.46 -3.31
N THR A 105 -18.03 10.46 -2.91
CA THR A 105 -17.92 9.83 -1.60
C THR A 105 -17.55 8.36 -1.77
N VAL A 106 -16.79 7.82 -0.84
CA VAL A 106 -16.52 6.40 -0.76
C VAL A 106 -17.40 5.78 0.33
N ASN A 107 -18.04 4.67 0.00
CA ASN A 107 -18.80 3.92 0.99
C ASN A 107 -17.83 3.24 1.97
N GLU A 108 -17.92 3.59 3.24
CA GLU A 108 -17.04 3.09 4.31
C GLU A 108 -17.37 1.64 4.75
N ALA A 109 -18.40 1.01 4.18
CA ALA A 109 -18.69 -0.38 4.50
C ALA A 109 -17.50 -1.29 4.12
N PRO A 110 -16.94 -2.05 5.06
CA PRO A 110 -15.70 -2.80 4.83
C PRO A 110 -15.76 -3.80 3.68
N SER A 111 -16.95 -4.28 3.35
CA SER A 111 -17.15 -5.22 2.26
C SER A 111 -17.09 -4.60 0.86
N ALA A 112 -17.20 -3.29 0.74
CA ALA A 112 -17.29 -2.62 -0.55
C ALA A 112 -15.92 -2.19 -1.12
N CYS A 113 -14.90 -1.98 -0.29
CA CYS A 113 -13.64 -1.36 -0.71
C CYS A 113 -12.40 -2.27 -0.65
N THR A 114 -12.52 -3.48 -0.12
CA THR A 114 -11.38 -4.43 -0.03
C THR A 114 -11.06 -5.13 -1.35
N ALA A 115 -11.84 -4.90 -2.39
CA ALA A 115 -11.69 -5.58 -3.68
C ALA A 115 -10.90 -4.77 -4.73
N VAL A 116 -10.39 -3.59 -4.37
CA VAL A 116 -9.66 -2.72 -5.31
C VAL A 116 -8.22 -2.54 -4.83
N THR A 117 -7.45 -3.57 -4.97
CA THR A 117 -5.98 -3.53 -5.01
C THR A 117 -5.49 -4.24 -6.25
#